data_f368932e8fa502dd61c0557420cd58f9
#
_entry.id   f368932e8fa502dd61c0557420cd58f9
#
_cell.length_a   1.000
_cell.length_b   1.000
_cell.length_c   1.000
_cell.angle_alpha   90.00
_cell.angle_beta   90.00
_cell.angle_gamma   90.00
#
_symmetry.space_group_name_H-M   'P 1'
#
loop_
_entity.id
_entity.type
_entity.pdbx_description
1 polymer ?
#
loop_
_entity_poly.entity_id
_entity_poly.type
_entity_poly.pdbx_seq_one_letter_code
_entity_poly.pdbx_strand_id
1 'polypeptide(L)'
;PISDEWKTINDKYCLGCIEYIDFLENGGVLSESLHFQEVVLEINAGHHALKENLKAKSKSLLEDGKIVAILGGEHSTPLGLIEALNERHESFGILQIDAHADLREAYEGFDQSHASIMYNVLESCPNMKRLVQVGIRDISPSEVNLIKESEGRIRTFLDWDIKQRAFEGMSWGEQVKNIIDTLPQKVYISFDIDGLNPGLCPNTGTPVPGGFSLEEINYLFFTLMDSGREIIGFDLNEVSPGENDEWDANVGARALWNLVVLMEKHLRK
;
A
#
# COMPACT_ATOMS: atom_id res chain seq x y z
N PRO A 1 -4.40 14.97 11.19
CA PRO A 1 -4.82 15.93 10.16
C PRO A 1 -3.60 16.48 9.44
N ILE A 2 -3.70 16.61 8.12
CA ILE A 2 -2.66 17.23 7.31
C ILE A 2 -2.56 18.71 7.75
N SER A 3 -1.33 19.20 7.98
CA SER A 3 -1.11 20.61 8.34
C SER A 3 -1.42 21.52 7.15
N ASP A 4 -1.74 22.79 7.43
CA ASP A 4 -2.00 23.76 6.36
C ASP A 4 -0.77 23.99 5.46
N GLU A 5 0.43 23.79 6.02
CA GLU A 5 1.70 23.80 5.26
C GLU A 5 1.69 22.71 4.16
N TRP A 6 1.36 21.46 4.52
CA TRP A 6 1.33 20.36 3.56
C TRP A 6 0.17 20.49 2.56
N LYS A 7 -0.95 21.08 2.95
CA LYS A 7 -2.02 21.42 1.99
C LYS A 7 -1.53 22.43 0.95
N THR A 8 -0.85 23.49 1.39
CA THR A 8 -0.28 24.49 0.49
C THR A 8 0.74 23.89 -0.48
N ILE A 9 1.59 22.97 -0.01
CA ILE A 9 2.54 22.25 -0.84
C ILE A 9 1.80 21.37 -1.86
N ASN A 10 0.80 20.61 -1.42
CA ASN A 10 -0.02 19.78 -2.30
C ASN A 10 -0.70 20.61 -3.38
N ASP A 11 -1.35 21.72 -3.01
CA ASP A 11 -2.04 22.60 -3.96
C ASP A 11 -1.08 23.19 -4.99
N LYS A 12 0.18 23.49 -4.58
CA LYS A 12 1.23 23.96 -5.51
C LYS A 12 1.58 22.90 -6.55
N TYR A 13 1.75 21.66 -6.15
CA TYR A 13 2.22 20.60 -7.04
C TYR A 13 1.09 19.92 -7.82
N CYS A 14 -0.13 19.91 -7.30
CA CYS A 14 -1.28 19.26 -7.92
C CYS A 14 -1.54 19.78 -9.35
N LEU A 15 -1.52 21.10 -9.55
CA LEU A 15 -1.75 21.69 -10.89
C LEU A 15 -0.66 21.26 -11.88
N GLY A 16 0.63 21.33 -11.47
CA GLY A 16 1.74 20.91 -12.31
C GLY A 16 1.69 19.41 -12.65
N CYS A 17 1.26 18.58 -11.69
CA CYS A 17 1.05 17.15 -11.90
C CYS A 17 -0.06 16.90 -12.93
N ILE A 18 -1.22 17.56 -12.79
CA ILE A 18 -2.34 17.42 -13.73
C ILE A 18 -1.92 17.81 -15.14
N GLU A 19 -1.25 18.96 -15.31
CA GLU A 19 -0.75 19.42 -16.61
C GLU A 19 0.26 18.46 -17.22
N TYR A 20 1.12 17.86 -16.39
CA TYR A 20 2.11 16.88 -16.84
C TYR A 20 1.46 15.57 -17.27
N ILE A 21 0.51 15.05 -16.51
CA ILE A 21 -0.22 13.82 -16.87
C ILE A 21 -1.01 14.03 -18.18
N ASP A 22 -1.72 15.17 -18.32
CA ASP A 22 -2.40 15.51 -19.58
C ASP A 22 -1.42 15.57 -20.77
N PHE A 23 -0.22 16.11 -20.57
CA PHE A 23 0.84 16.10 -21.58
C PHE A 23 1.23 14.66 -21.99
N LEU A 24 1.42 13.75 -21.02
CA LEU A 24 1.75 12.34 -21.31
C LEU A 24 0.61 11.62 -22.03
N GLU A 25 -0.64 11.81 -21.60
CA GLU A 25 -1.83 11.22 -22.23
C GLU A 25 -2.02 11.67 -23.68
N ASN A 26 -1.59 12.90 -24.01
CA ASN A 26 -1.58 13.43 -25.38
C ASN A 26 -0.34 12.99 -26.19
N GLY A 27 0.44 12.04 -25.69
CA GLY A 27 1.59 11.46 -26.39
C GLY A 27 2.89 12.25 -26.21
N GLY A 28 2.96 13.15 -25.24
CA GLY A 28 4.17 13.85 -24.86
C GLY A 28 5.23 12.91 -24.28
N VAL A 29 6.49 13.29 -24.40
CA VAL A 29 7.62 12.52 -23.86
C VAL A 29 8.42 13.41 -22.90
N LEU A 30 8.59 12.97 -21.66
CA LEU A 30 9.26 13.77 -20.60
C LEU A 30 10.65 14.27 -21.03
N SER A 31 11.46 13.42 -21.70
CA SER A 31 12.80 13.79 -22.14
C SER A 31 12.84 14.92 -23.20
N GLU A 32 11.70 15.23 -23.81
CA GLU A 32 11.56 16.26 -24.84
C GLU A 32 11.04 17.60 -24.29
N SER A 33 10.64 17.66 -23.00
CA SER A 33 10.11 18.86 -22.37
C SER A 33 10.92 19.27 -21.13
N LEU A 34 11.75 20.30 -21.24
CA LEU A 34 12.49 20.86 -20.12
C LEU A 34 11.56 21.35 -19.01
N HIS A 35 10.41 21.95 -19.36
CA HIS A 35 9.43 22.41 -18.40
C HIS A 35 8.91 21.25 -17.53
N PHE A 36 8.49 20.15 -18.12
CA PHE A 36 7.96 19.02 -17.35
C PHE A 36 9.06 18.24 -16.62
N GLN A 37 10.30 18.23 -17.10
CA GLN A 37 11.43 17.72 -16.32
C GLN A 37 11.63 18.52 -15.01
N GLU A 38 11.53 19.85 -15.05
CA GLU A 38 11.59 20.69 -13.85
C GLU A 38 10.40 20.43 -12.90
N VAL A 39 9.17 20.31 -13.45
CA VAL A 39 7.96 19.98 -12.67
C VAL A 39 8.11 18.64 -11.95
N VAL A 40 8.55 17.60 -12.65
CA VAL A 40 8.75 16.26 -12.06
C VAL A 40 9.83 16.28 -10.98
N LEU A 41 10.93 17.00 -11.19
CA LEU A 41 11.99 17.16 -10.18
C LEU A 41 11.48 17.87 -8.91
N GLU A 42 10.67 18.92 -9.05
CA GLU A 42 10.08 19.60 -7.90
C GLU A 42 9.09 18.69 -7.14
N ILE A 43 8.26 17.91 -7.86
CA ILE A 43 7.32 16.98 -7.25
C ILE A 43 8.07 15.87 -6.50
N ASN A 44 9.09 15.27 -7.10
CA ASN A 44 9.93 14.27 -6.46
C ASN A 44 10.59 14.82 -5.18
N ALA A 45 11.11 16.04 -5.22
CA ALA A 45 11.64 16.69 -4.01
C ALA A 45 10.57 16.88 -2.92
N GLY A 46 9.34 17.20 -3.31
CA GLY A 46 8.18 17.29 -2.41
C GLY A 46 7.82 15.93 -1.76
N HIS A 47 7.79 14.86 -2.55
CA HIS A 47 7.55 13.49 -2.05
C HIS A 47 8.64 13.06 -1.05
N HIS A 48 9.92 13.29 -1.37
CA HIS A 48 11.02 13.02 -0.44
C HIS A 48 10.88 13.78 0.87
N ALA A 49 10.51 15.07 0.82
CA ALA A 49 10.30 15.87 2.02
C ALA A 49 9.11 15.37 2.86
N LEU A 50 8.02 14.96 2.24
CA LEU A 50 6.87 14.35 2.92
C LEU A 50 7.27 13.05 3.60
N LYS A 51 7.96 12.16 2.88
CA LYS A 51 8.47 10.88 3.41
C LYS A 51 9.33 11.09 4.65
N GLU A 52 10.32 11.99 4.60
CA GLU A 52 11.20 12.29 5.73
C GLU A 52 10.42 12.86 6.93
N ASN A 53 9.43 13.73 6.69
CA ASN A 53 8.58 14.26 7.76
C ASN A 53 7.75 13.15 8.42
N LEU A 54 7.12 12.28 7.63
CA LEU A 54 6.35 11.14 8.13
C LEU A 54 7.25 10.16 8.89
N LYS A 55 8.45 9.89 8.39
CA LYS A 55 9.44 9.05 9.07
C LYS A 55 9.82 9.61 10.43
N ALA A 56 10.15 10.90 10.52
CA ALA A 56 10.51 11.55 11.78
C ALA A 56 9.37 11.53 12.81
N LYS A 57 8.12 11.82 12.35
CA LYS A 57 6.93 11.74 13.22
C LYS A 57 6.66 10.32 13.69
N SER A 58 6.76 9.35 12.81
CA SER A 58 6.57 7.93 13.12
C SER A 58 7.59 7.44 14.14
N LYS A 59 8.87 7.79 13.97
CA LYS A 59 9.93 7.46 14.96
C LYS A 59 9.60 7.99 16.34
N SER A 60 9.24 9.27 16.46
CA SER A 60 8.88 9.87 17.74
C SER A 60 7.71 9.13 18.42
N LEU A 61 6.67 8.78 17.66
CA LEU A 61 5.53 8.03 18.22
C LEU A 61 5.89 6.59 18.61
N LEU A 62 6.73 5.94 17.82
CA LEU A 62 7.23 4.60 18.12
C LEU A 62 8.14 4.59 19.37
N GLU A 63 8.98 5.62 19.57
CA GLU A 63 9.79 5.81 20.78
C GLU A 63 8.93 6.02 22.03
N ASP A 64 7.79 6.70 21.89
CA ASP A 64 6.77 6.81 22.94
C ASP A 64 6.00 5.49 23.21
N GLY A 65 6.37 4.40 22.57
CA GLY A 65 5.75 3.08 22.74
C GLY A 65 4.38 2.93 22.06
N LYS A 66 4.03 3.83 21.14
CA LYS A 66 2.76 3.76 20.41
C LYS A 66 2.90 2.83 19.20
N ILE A 67 1.80 2.21 18.80
CA ILE A 67 1.66 1.61 17.48
C ILE A 67 1.17 2.71 16.54
N VAL A 68 1.85 2.84 15.40
CA VAL A 68 1.56 3.89 14.43
C VAL A 68 0.82 3.31 13.23
N ALA A 69 -0.18 4.03 12.76
CA ALA A 69 -0.88 3.74 11.52
C ALA A 69 -0.93 5.00 10.65
N ILE A 70 -0.92 4.80 9.33
CA ILE A 70 -1.16 5.84 8.34
C ILE A 70 -2.57 5.65 7.77
N LEU A 71 -3.35 6.70 7.81
CA LEU A 71 -4.54 6.83 6.98
C LEU A 71 -4.14 7.76 5.84
N GLY A 72 -3.92 7.14 4.71
CA GLY A 72 -3.19 7.75 3.63
C GLY A 72 -3.95 8.72 2.80
N GLY A 73 -3.46 9.11 1.72
CA GLY A 73 -3.94 9.49 0.45
C GLY A 73 -3.61 8.36 -0.51
N GLU A 74 -2.72 8.59 -1.44
CA GLU A 74 -2.23 7.56 -2.37
C GLU A 74 -1.19 6.64 -1.70
N HIS A 75 -0.93 5.48 -2.31
CA HIS A 75 -0.24 4.36 -1.66
C HIS A 75 1.27 4.57 -1.43
N SER A 76 1.90 5.67 -1.87
CA SER A 76 3.29 5.97 -1.50
C SER A 76 3.44 6.55 -0.09
N THR A 77 2.36 7.07 0.48
CA THR A 77 2.33 7.78 1.76
C THR A 77 2.96 7.00 2.93
N PRO A 78 2.76 5.68 3.11
CA PRO A 78 3.31 4.94 4.25
C PRO A 78 4.81 4.66 4.21
N LEU A 79 5.54 4.98 3.13
CA LEU A 79 6.97 4.68 3.00
C LEU A 79 7.79 5.17 4.20
N GLY A 80 7.54 6.40 4.68
CA GLY A 80 8.25 6.95 5.83
C GLY A 80 7.99 6.17 7.13
N LEU A 81 6.78 5.67 7.37
CA LEU A 81 6.49 4.79 8.51
C LEU A 81 7.20 3.45 8.38
N ILE A 82 7.17 2.83 7.19
CA ILE A 82 7.81 1.53 6.95
C ILE A 82 9.33 1.64 7.15
N GLU A 83 9.96 2.73 6.69
CA GLU A 83 11.37 3.00 6.96
C GLU A 83 11.66 3.18 8.48
N ALA A 84 10.78 3.85 9.22
CA ALA A 84 10.92 3.97 10.68
C ALA A 84 10.80 2.62 11.40
N LEU A 85 9.90 1.75 10.93
CA LEU A 85 9.79 0.37 11.41
C LEU A 85 11.02 -0.48 11.07
N ASN A 86 11.60 -0.26 9.87
CA ASN A 86 12.85 -0.93 9.47
C ASN A 86 14.03 -0.57 10.39
N GLU A 87 14.09 0.66 10.88
CA GLU A 87 15.12 1.06 11.85
C GLU A 87 14.88 0.46 13.25
N ARG A 88 13.62 0.19 13.61
CA ARG A 88 13.23 -0.32 14.94
C ARG A 88 13.30 -1.85 15.04
N HIS A 89 13.05 -2.56 13.95
CA HIS A 89 12.92 -4.02 13.95
C HIS A 89 14.02 -4.67 13.11
N GLU A 90 14.69 -5.69 13.67
CA GLU A 90 15.71 -6.47 12.96
C GLU A 90 15.13 -7.38 11.85
N SER A 91 13.84 -7.72 11.97
CA SER A 91 13.12 -8.55 11.00
C SER A 91 11.62 -8.33 11.10
N PHE A 92 10.98 -8.10 9.97
CA PHE A 92 9.52 -8.05 9.82
C PHE A 92 9.11 -8.40 8.39
N GLY A 93 7.82 -8.59 8.17
CA GLY A 93 7.23 -8.73 6.83
C GLY A 93 6.10 -7.73 6.63
N ILE A 94 5.72 -7.58 5.36
CA ILE A 94 4.56 -6.80 4.95
C ILE A 94 3.53 -7.76 4.38
N LEU A 95 2.28 -7.62 4.83
CA LEU A 95 1.10 -8.18 4.18
C LEU A 95 0.43 -7.04 3.41
N GLN A 96 0.57 -7.06 2.08
CA GLN A 96 -0.07 -6.11 1.18
C GLN A 96 -1.37 -6.70 0.65
N ILE A 97 -2.48 -5.98 0.80
CA ILE A 97 -3.76 -6.25 0.17
C ILE A 97 -3.96 -5.21 -0.91
N ASP A 98 -4.07 -5.62 -2.17
CA ASP A 98 -3.97 -4.70 -3.29
C ASP A 98 -4.41 -5.38 -4.60
N ALA A 99 -4.86 -4.60 -5.57
CA ALA A 99 -5.01 -5.05 -6.95
C ALA A 99 -3.68 -5.04 -7.72
N HIS A 100 -2.74 -4.18 -7.31
CA HIS A 100 -1.49 -3.87 -7.99
C HIS A 100 -0.28 -4.40 -7.21
N ALA A 101 0.79 -4.73 -7.93
CA ALA A 101 2.02 -5.21 -7.28
C ALA A 101 2.87 -4.07 -6.68
N ASP A 102 2.75 -2.84 -7.20
CA ASP A 102 3.46 -1.63 -6.75
C ASP A 102 4.99 -1.78 -6.72
N LEU A 103 5.49 -2.56 -7.67
CA LEU A 103 6.90 -2.92 -7.79
C LEU A 103 7.61 -2.20 -8.95
N ARG A 104 7.04 -1.12 -9.47
CA ARG A 104 7.70 -0.30 -10.49
C ARG A 104 8.81 0.53 -9.85
N GLU A 105 9.97 0.59 -10.50
CA GLU A 105 11.11 1.41 -10.05
C GLU A 105 10.74 2.90 -9.96
N ALA A 106 10.00 3.38 -10.95
CA ALA A 106 9.37 4.68 -11.00
C ALA A 106 8.11 4.60 -11.86
N TYR A 107 7.19 5.53 -11.68
CA TYR A 107 6.00 5.62 -12.49
C TYR A 107 5.85 7.03 -13.05
N GLU A 108 5.81 7.16 -14.38
CA GLU A 108 5.68 8.45 -15.09
C GLU A 108 6.74 9.50 -14.66
N GLY A 109 7.94 9.05 -14.30
CA GLY A 109 9.02 9.92 -13.83
C GLY A 109 8.98 10.24 -12.32
N PHE A 110 7.96 9.78 -11.59
CA PHE A 110 7.88 9.92 -10.15
C PHE A 110 8.57 8.75 -9.46
N ASP A 111 9.61 9.05 -8.66
CA ASP A 111 10.39 8.05 -7.90
C ASP A 111 9.57 7.41 -6.79
N GLN A 112 8.68 8.20 -6.17
CA GLN A 112 7.76 7.76 -5.14
C GLN A 112 6.34 7.98 -5.64
N SER A 113 5.63 6.89 -5.90
CA SER A 113 4.26 6.88 -6.36
C SER A 113 3.53 5.66 -5.80
N HIS A 114 2.21 5.64 -5.91
CA HIS A 114 1.38 4.47 -5.60
C HIS A 114 1.93 3.20 -6.26
N ALA A 115 2.36 3.26 -7.53
CA ALA A 115 2.86 2.10 -8.28
C ALA A 115 4.29 1.67 -7.90
N SER A 116 5.00 2.39 -7.01
CA SER A 116 6.41 2.13 -6.70
C SER A 116 6.69 1.94 -5.20
N ILE A 117 5.68 2.01 -4.33
CA ILE A 117 5.88 1.91 -2.88
C ILE A 117 6.62 0.63 -2.47
N MET A 118 6.24 -0.52 -2.99
CA MET A 118 6.85 -1.78 -2.58
C MET A 118 8.25 -1.96 -3.18
N TYR A 119 8.53 -1.41 -4.36
CA TYR A 119 9.89 -1.31 -4.88
C TYR A 119 10.78 -0.46 -3.96
N ASN A 120 10.33 0.73 -3.58
CA ASN A 120 11.06 1.61 -2.67
C ASN A 120 11.31 0.96 -1.30
N VAL A 121 10.35 0.18 -0.78
CA VAL A 121 10.51 -0.59 0.46
C VAL A 121 11.57 -1.69 0.29
N LEU A 122 11.60 -2.40 -0.83
CA LEU A 122 12.61 -3.42 -1.08
C LEU A 122 14.03 -2.85 -1.09
N GLU A 123 14.20 -1.64 -1.64
CA GLU A 123 15.48 -0.96 -1.72
C GLU A 123 15.91 -0.34 -0.38
N SER A 124 15.00 0.33 0.33
CA SER A 124 15.34 1.10 1.53
C SER A 124 15.23 0.32 2.84
N CYS A 125 14.54 -0.83 2.86
CA CYS A 125 14.21 -1.59 4.07
C CYS A 125 14.83 -2.99 4.10
N PRO A 126 16.13 -3.15 4.36
CA PRO A 126 16.79 -4.46 4.37
C PRO A 126 16.31 -5.40 5.49
N ASN A 127 15.67 -4.88 6.54
CA ASN A 127 15.07 -5.67 7.62
C ASN A 127 13.67 -6.16 7.30
N MET A 128 13.03 -5.65 6.25
CA MET A 128 11.82 -6.24 5.67
C MET A 128 12.20 -7.52 4.92
N LYS A 129 11.96 -8.67 5.55
CA LYS A 129 12.40 -10.00 5.06
C LYS A 129 11.41 -10.68 4.14
N ARG A 130 10.15 -10.28 4.17
CA ARG A 130 9.10 -10.89 3.37
C ARG A 130 8.04 -9.86 3.00
N LEU A 131 7.81 -9.68 1.72
CA LEU A 131 6.64 -9.02 1.16
C LEU A 131 5.65 -10.11 0.72
N VAL A 132 4.47 -10.13 1.31
CA VAL A 132 3.39 -11.05 0.95
C VAL A 132 2.26 -10.22 0.34
N GLN A 133 2.04 -10.39 -0.94
CA GLN A 133 1.04 -9.66 -1.72
C GLN A 133 -0.17 -10.55 -1.96
N VAL A 134 -1.37 -10.04 -1.75
CA VAL A 134 -2.63 -10.79 -1.85
C VAL A 134 -3.66 -10.01 -2.65
N GLY A 135 -4.17 -10.61 -3.72
CA GLY A 135 -5.21 -10.02 -4.56
C GLY A 135 -4.71 -9.38 -5.84
N ILE A 136 -3.40 -9.47 -6.11
CA ILE A 136 -2.78 -8.85 -7.27
C ILE A 136 -3.39 -9.39 -8.56
N ARG A 137 -3.83 -8.47 -9.44
CA ARG A 137 -4.51 -8.81 -10.68
C ARG A 137 -4.20 -7.85 -11.85
N ASP A 138 -3.52 -6.74 -11.55
CA ASP A 138 -2.83 -5.91 -12.54
C ASP A 138 -1.34 -5.89 -12.21
N ILE A 139 -0.52 -6.40 -13.12
CA ILE A 139 0.91 -6.58 -12.93
C ILE A 139 1.66 -6.56 -14.27
N SER A 140 2.74 -5.82 -14.35
CA SER A 140 3.58 -5.72 -15.54
C SER A 140 4.60 -6.88 -15.64
N PRO A 141 5.11 -7.17 -16.85
CA PRO A 141 6.17 -8.17 -17.02
C PRO A 141 7.45 -7.88 -16.22
N SER A 142 7.81 -6.62 -16.01
CA SER A 142 8.98 -6.23 -15.21
C SER A 142 8.79 -6.58 -13.73
N GLU A 143 7.61 -6.33 -13.19
CA GLU A 143 7.27 -6.69 -11.81
C GLU A 143 7.25 -8.20 -11.61
N VAL A 144 6.70 -8.97 -12.58
CA VAL A 144 6.76 -10.43 -12.56
C VAL A 144 8.20 -10.94 -12.52
N ASN A 145 9.11 -10.31 -13.27
CA ASN A 145 10.53 -10.67 -13.26
C ASN A 145 11.17 -10.35 -11.90
N LEU A 146 10.90 -9.19 -11.32
CA LEU A 146 11.40 -8.82 -10.00
C LEU A 146 10.93 -9.82 -8.93
N ILE A 147 9.66 -10.26 -8.97
CA ILE A 147 9.13 -11.28 -8.07
C ILE A 147 9.92 -12.58 -8.21
N LYS A 148 10.18 -13.05 -9.43
CA LYS A 148 10.94 -14.30 -9.68
C LYS A 148 12.39 -14.20 -9.20
N GLU A 149 13.03 -13.05 -9.40
CA GLU A 149 14.42 -12.78 -9.05
C GLU A 149 14.62 -12.51 -7.55
N SER A 150 13.53 -12.26 -6.81
CA SER A 150 13.55 -11.93 -5.37
C SER A 150 13.99 -13.09 -4.45
N GLU A 151 14.29 -14.29 -4.99
CA GLU A 151 14.64 -15.49 -4.23
C GLU A 151 13.64 -15.81 -3.10
N GLY A 152 12.38 -15.44 -3.34
CA GLY A 152 11.28 -15.64 -2.42
C GLY A 152 11.12 -14.54 -1.36
N ARG A 153 11.88 -13.45 -1.41
CA ARG A 153 11.60 -12.26 -0.56
C ARG A 153 10.22 -11.68 -0.84
N ILE A 154 9.76 -11.78 -2.09
CA ILE A 154 8.39 -11.45 -2.50
C ILE A 154 7.61 -12.74 -2.69
N ARG A 155 6.39 -12.78 -2.14
CA ARG A 155 5.44 -13.89 -2.30
C ARG A 155 4.08 -13.32 -2.72
N THR A 156 3.72 -13.49 -3.97
CA THR A 156 2.49 -12.95 -4.53
C THR A 156 1.44 -14.04 -4.69
N PHE A 157 0.26 -13.78 -4.15
CA PHE A 157 -0.96 -14.58 -4.31
C PHE A 157 -1.90 -13.81 -5.27
N LEU A 158 -1.86 -14.19 -6.54
CA LEU A 158 -2.68 -13.58 -7.58
C LEU A 158 -4.18 -13.84 -7.31
N ASP A 159 -5.03 -12.84 -7.56
CA ASP A 159 -6.49 -12.99 -7.40
C ASP A 159 -7.03 -14.14 -8.23
N TRP A 160 -6.55 -14.28 -9.48
CA TRP A 160 -6.93 -15.40 -10.34
C TRP A 160 -6.61 -16.75 -9.72
N ASP A 161 -5.40 -16.94 -9.19
CA ASP A 161 -4.98 -18.22 -8.58
C ASP A 161 -5.81 -18.54 -7.33
N ILE A 162 -6.14 -17.52 -6.53
CA ILE A 162 -7.00 -17.66 -5.36
C ILE A 162 -8.40 -18.11 -5.77
N LYS A 163 -9.00 -17.48 -6.77
CA LYS A 163 -10.33 -17.81 -7.26
C LYS A 163 -10.35 -19.18 -7.95
N GLN A 164 -9.34 -19.50 -8.76
CA GLN A 164 -9.21 -20.83 -9.37
C GLN A 164 -9.19 -21.94 -8.32
N ARG A 165 -8.34 -21.81 -7.29
CA ARG A 165 -8.28 -22.81 -6.19
C ARG A 165 -9.60 -22.94 -5.45
N ALA A 166 -10.33 -21.84 -5.27
CA ALA A 166 -11.65 -21.86 -4.66
C ALA A 166 -12.65 -22.65 -5.54
N PHE A 167 -12.62 -22.48 -6.87
CA PHE A 167 -13.44 -23.25 -7.81
C PHE A 167 -13.07 -24.75 -7.83
N GLU A 168 -11.81 -25.07 -7.54
CA GLU A 168 -11.31 -26.43 -7.40
C GLU A 168 -11.58 -27.04 -6.01
N GLY A 169 -12.23 -26.31 -5.11
CA GLY A 169 -12.70 -26.78 -3.81
C GLY A 169 -11.82 -26.45 -2.61
N MET A 170 -10.72 -25.72 -2.78
CA MET A 170 -9.93 -25.22 -1.64
C MET A 170 -10.68 -24.06 -0.97
N SER A 171 -11.00 -24.22 0.30
CA SER A 171 -11.70 -23.18 1.06
C SER A 171 -10.84 -21.93 1.23
N TRP A 172 -11.50 -20.76 1.39
CA TRP A 172 -10.79 -19.52 1.73
C TRP A 172 -9.97 -19.67 3.02
N GLY A 173 -10.48 -20.40 4.02
CA GLY A 173 -9.76 -20.64 5.26
C GLY A 173 -8.45 -21.40 5.09
N GLU A 174 -8.37 -22.37 4.17
CA GLU A 174 -7.13 -23.08 3.83
C GLU A 174 -6.15 -22.16 3.09
N GLN A 175 -6.65 -21.34 2.15
CA GLN A 175 -5.81 -20.37 1.44
C GLN A 175 -5.23 -19.31 2.37
N VAL A 176 -6.03 -18.79 3.30
CA VAL A 176 -5.59 -17.82 4.32
C VAL A 176 -4.48 -18.39 5.19
N LYS A 177 -4.58 -19.65 5.62
CA LYS A 177 -3.50 -20.32 6.36
C LYS A 177 -2.22 -20.37 5.54
N ASN A 178 -2.30 -20.76 4.27
CA ASN A 178 -1.14 -20.78 3.36
C ASN A 178 -0.51 -19.40 3.18
N ILE A 179 -1.31 -18.33 3.10
CA ILE A 179 -0.83 -16.96 3.03
C ILE A 179 -0.08 -16.59 4.32
N ILE A 180 -0.72 -16.80 5.47
CA ILE A 180 -0.18 -16.45 6.79
C ILE A 180 1.11 -17.22 7.08
N ASP A 181 1.21 -18.49 6.70
CA ASP A 181 2.40 -19.32 6.92
C ASP A 181 3.64 -18.80 6.19
N THR A 182 3.48 -17.93 5.20
CA THR A 182 4.60 -17.26 4.52
C THR A 182 5.13 -16.03 5.25
N LEU A 183 4.37 -15.48 6.20
CA LEU A 183 4.70 -14.27 6.94
C LEU A 183 5.65 -14.57 8.12
N PRO A 184 6.60 -13.67 8.44
CA PRO A 184 7.41 -13.77 9.67
C PRO A 184 6.59 -13.43 10.92
N GLN A 185 7.24 -13.45 12.09
CA GLN A 185 6.59 -13.20 13.38
C GLN A 185 6.04 -11.79 13.52
N LYS A 186 6.74 -10.78 12.98
CA LYS A 186 6.30 -9.36 12.99
C LYS A 186 5.76 -8.99 11.62
N VAL A 187 4.58 -8.39 11.57
CA VAL A 187 3.87 -8.09 10.33
C VAL A 187 3.36 -6.65 10.34
N TYR A 188 3.68 -5.92 9.31
CA TYR A 188 3.02 -4.67 8.93
C TYR A 188 1.92 -4.98 7.92
N ILE A 189 0.74 -4.37 8.06
CA ILE A 189 -0.36 -4.53 7.09
C ILE A 189 -0.41 -3.29 6.23
N SER A 190 -0.23 -3.45 4.91
CA SER A 190 -0.43 -2.39 3.92
C SER A 190 -1.71 -2.69 3.16
N PHE A 191 -2.70 -1.82 3.26
CA PHE A 191 -4.00 -2.06 2.67
C PHE A 191 -4.38 -0.95 1.70
N ASP A 192 -4.27 -1.27 0.40
CA ASP A 192 -4.91 -0.51 -0.65
C ASP A 192 -6.38 -0.93 -0.75
N ILE A 193 -7.29 0.04 -0.75
CA ILE A 193 -8.73 -0.24 -0.79
C ILE A 193 -9.15 -0.91 -2.10
N ASP A 194 -8.39 -0.74 -3.18
CA ASP A 194 -8.67 -1.35 -4.48
C ASP A 194 -8.39 -2.86 -4.51
N GLY A 195 -7.72 -3.41 -3.49
CA GLY A 195 -7.69 -4.85 -3.24
C GLY A 195 -9.07 -5.47 -3.05
N LEU A 196 -10.07 -4.66 -2.66
CA LEU A 196 -11.48 -5.06 -2.62
C LEU A 196 -12.09 -5.11 -4.02
N ASN A 197 -13.29 -5.71 -4.10
CA ASN A 197 -14.10 -5.67 -5.30
C ASN A 197 -14.50 -4.21 -5.63
N PRO A 198 -14.38 -3.75 -6.90
CA PRO A 198 -14.69 -2.38 -7.30
C PRO A 198 -16.11 -1.89 -6.94
N GLY A 199 -17.06 -2.79 -6.74
CA GLY A 199 -18.39 -2.43 -6.24
C GLY A 199 -18.41 -1.91 -4.80
N LEU A 200 -17.32 -2.12 -4.03
CA LEU A 200 -17.14 -1.60 -2.68
C LEU A 200 -16.44 -0.23 -2.68
N CYS A 201 -15.53 0.01 -3.62
CA CYS A 201 -14.81 1.27 -3.75
C CYS A 201 -14.68 1.68 -5.22
N PRO A 202 -15.80 2.07 -5.88
CA PRO A 202 -15.80 2.38 -7.30
C PRO A 202 -15.06 3.68 -7.67
N ASN A 203 -14.80 4.57 -6.70
CA ASN A 203 -14.14 5.85 -6.93
C ASN A 203 -12.64 5.84 -6.59
N THR A 204 -12.07 4.70 -6.17
CA THR A 204 -10.60 4.59 -6.02
C THR A 204 -9.89 4.89 -7.34
N GLY A 205 -8.63 5.31 -7.29
CA GLY A 205 -7.89 5.81 -8.46
C GLY A 205 -7.81 4.81 -9.61
N THR A 206 -7.53 3.55 -9.32
CA THR A 206 -7.27 2.49 -10.32
C THR A 206 -8.04 1.20 -10.02
N PRO A 207 -9.38 1.21 -10.05
CA PRO A 207 -10.18 0.02 -9.74
C PRO A 207 -10.00 -1.05 -10.82
N VAL A 208 -9.72 -2.30 -10.40
CA VAL A 208 -9.56 -3.45 -11.30
C VAL A 208 -10.65 -4.49 -11.01
N PRO A 209 -11.35 -5.06 -12.02
CA PRO A 209 -12.34 -6.12 -11.81
C PRO A 209 -11.76 -7.35 -11.11
N GLY A 210 -12.50 -7.94 -10.17
CA GLY A 210 -12.06 -9.03 -9.29
C GLY A 210 -12.02 -8.59 -7.84
N GLY A 211 -11.04 -9.07 -7.07
CA GLY A 211 -10.81 -8.66 -5.69
C GLY A 211 -11.72 -9.34 -4.67
N PHE A 212 -11.66 -8.83 -3.46
CA PHE A 212 -12.26 -9.43 -2.28
C PHE A 212 -13.51 -8.70 -1.80
N SER A 213 -14.38 -9.41 -1.12
CA SER A 213 -15.36 -8.82 -0.21
C SER A 213 -14.67 -8.34 1.08
N LEU A 214 -15.32 -7.43 1.80
CA LEU A 214 -14.80 -6.96 3.09
C LEU A 214 -14.74 -8.10 4.12
N GLU A 215 -15.64 -9.07 4.04
CA GLU A 215 -15.70 -10.26 4.90
C GLU A 215 -14.51 -11.19 4.66
N GLU A 216 -14.08 -11.39 3.41
CA GLU A 216 -12.91 -12.20 3.08
C GLU A 216 -11.64 -11.58 3.67
N ILE A 217 -11.48 -10.26 3.55
CA ILE A 217 -10.33 -9.54 4.13
C ILE A 217 -10.38 -9.53 5.66
N ASN A 218 -11.55 -9.33 6.26
CA ASN A 218 -11.71 -9.43 7.70
C ASN A 218 -11.33 -10.82 8.22
N TYR A 219 -11.73 -11.87 7.52
CA TYR A 219 -11.35 -13.23 7.86
C TYR A 219 -9.83 -13.44 7.82
N LEU A 220 -9.14 -12.92 6.80
CA LEU A 220 -7.69 -12.94 6.70
C LEU A 220 -7.05 -12.21 7.90
N PHE A 221 -7.51 -11.01 8.22
CA PHE A 221 -6.97 -10.23 9.32
C PHE A 221 -7.18 -10.89 10.69
N PHE A 222 -8.40 -11.40 10.97
CA PHE A 222 -8.67 -12.09 12.23
C PHE A 222 -7.85 -13.38 12.36
N THR A 223 -7.67 -14.12 11.27
CA THR A 223 -6.84 -15.33 11.27
C THR A 223 -5.36 -14.99 11.47
N LEU A 224 -4.87 -13.90 10.89
CA LEU A 224 -3.53 -13.39 11.14
C LEU A 224 -3.32 -13.06 12.63
N MET A 225 -4.27 -12.35 13.24
CA MET A 225 -4.23 -12.05 14.67
C MET A 225 -4.20 -13.32 15.55
N ASP A 226 -5.03 -14.31 15.20
CA ASP A 226 -5.13 -15.57 15.96
C ASP A 226 -3.93 -16.50 15.73
N SER A 227 -3.14 -16.27 14.69
CA SER A 227 -1.91 -17.01 14.41
C SER A 227 -0.78 -16.75 15.43
N GLY A 228 -0.93 -15.76 16.30
CA GLY A 228 0.08 -15.35 17.29
C GLY A 228 1.18 -14.43 16.73
N ARG A 229 1.06 -13.98 15.47
CA ARG A 229 1.97 -12.97 14.90
C ARG A 229 1.71 -11.61 15.53
N GLU A 230 2.77 -10.82 15.64
CA GLU A 230 2.75 -9.45 16.15
C GLU A 230 2.48 -8.48 15.00
N ILE A 231 1.37 -7.74 15.06
CA ILE A 231 1.07 -6.67 14.10
C ILE A 231 1.75 -5.39 14.61
N ILE A 232 2.74 -4.88 13.87
CA ILE A 232 3.59 -3.75 14.27
C ILE A 232 3.11 -2.39 13.79
N GLY A 233 2.11 -2.35 12.93
CA GLY A 233 1.49 -1.15 12.35
C GLY A 233 0.68 -1.51 11.12
N PHE A 234 -0.01 -0.53 10.56
CA PHE A 234 -0.75 -0.68 9.32
C PHE A 234 -0.91 0.65 8.58
N ASP A 235 -1.30 0.56 7.33
CA ASP A 235 -1.86 1.68 6.57
C ASP A 235 -3.18 1.29 5.89
N LEU A 236 -3.94 2.30 5.48
CA LEU A 236 -5.11 2.20 4.62
C LEU A 236 -5.06 3.36 3.64
N ASN A 237 -4.98 3.06 2.35
CA ASN A 237 -4.77 4.03 1.27
C ASN A 237 -5.83 3.92 0.17
N GLU A 238 -5.79 4.87 -0.76
CA GLU A 238 -6.57 4.96 -1.99
C GLU A 238 -8.09 5.06 -1.79
N VAL A 239 -8.56 5.41 -0.60
CA VAL A 239 -9.98 5.66 -0.35
C VAL A 239 -10.34 7.03 -0.90
N SER A 240 -10.99 7.06 -2.06
CA SER A 240 -11.48 8.29 -2.69
C SER A 240 -12.99 8.41 -2.51
N PRO A 241 -13.48 9.37 -1.73
CA PRO A 241 -14.91 9.60 -1.58
C PRO A 241 -15.54 9.99 -2.94
N GLY A 242 -16.69 9.41 -3.23
CA GLY A 242 -17.47 9.79 -4.42
C GLY A 242 -17.97 11.25 -4.35
N GLU A 243 -18.18 11.86 -5.51
CA GLU A 243 -18.70 13.24 -5.58
C GLU A 243 -20.13 13.39 -5.05
N ASN A 244 -20.96 12.35 -5.20
CA ASN A 244 -22.40 12.40 -4.94
C ASN A 244 -22.88 11.40 -3.88
N ASP A 245 -21.99 10.60 -3.31
CA ASP A 245 -22.31 9.63 -2.27
C ASP A 245 -21.13 9.44 -1.31
N GLU A 246 -21.40 8.78 -0.19
CA GLU A 246 -20.42 8.49 0.86
C GLU A 246 -20.05 6.99 0.90
N TRP A 247 -20.31 6.23 -0.18
CA TRP A 247 -20.17 4.78 -0.14
C TRP A 247 -18.71 4.35 0.09
N ASP A 248 -17.78 4.85 -0.70
CA ASP A 248 -16.33 4.54 -0.56
C ASP A 248 -15.80 4.97 0.82
N ALA A 249 -16.18 6.17 1.28
CA ALA A 249 -15.82 6.65 2.61
C ALA A 249 -16.39 5.75 3.71
N ASN A 250 -17.61 5.21 3.55
CA ASN A 250 -18.22 4.29 4.48
C ASN A 250 -17.48 2.94 4.51
N VAL A 251 -17.11 2.40 3.35
CA VAL A 251 -16.33 1.16 3.24
C VAL A 251 -14.95 1.36 3.85
N GLY A 252 -14.25 2.46 3.50
CA GLY A 252 -12.94 2.79 4.08
C GLY A 252 -12.99 2.95 5.59
N ALA A 253 -14.02 3.60 6.13
CA ALA A 253 -14.20 3.74 7.57
C ALA A 253 -14.41 2.38 8.28
N ARG A 254 -15.12 1.43 7.65
CA ARG A 254 -15.28 0.07 8.19
C ARG A 254 -14.01 -0.74 8.12
N ALA A 255 -13.25 -0.63 7.03
CA ALA A 255 -11.94 -1.25 6.90
C ALA A 255 -10.98 -0.72 7.98
N LEU A 256 -10.91 0.59 8.15
CA LEU A 256 -10.13 1.23 9.21
C LEU A 256 -10.55 0.78 10.61
N TRP A 257 -11.86 0.74 10.88
CA TRP A 257 -12.38 0.26 12.17
C TRP A 257 -11.93 -1.17 12.48
N ASN A 258 -11.97 -2.07 11.49
CA ASN A 258 -11.55 -3.45 11.66
C ASN A 258 -10.05 -3.56 11.94
N LEU A 259 -9.21 -2.78 11.24
CA LEU A 259 -7.77 -2.71 11.50
C LEU A 259 -7.48 -2.19 12.92
N VAL A 260 -8.16 -1.14 13.37
CA VAL A 260 -8.02 -0.60 14.74
C VAL A 260 -8.44 -1.63 15.80
N VAL A 261 -9.54 -2.35 15.59
CA VAL A 261 -9.99 -3.43 16.51
C VAL A 261 -8.96 -4.56 16.56
N LEU A 262 -8.33 -4.91 15.46
CA LEU A 262 -7.23 -5.89 15.44
C LEU A 262 -6.07 -5.44 16.32
N MET A 263 -5.66 -4.18 16.21
CA MET A 263 -4.57 -3.61 17.01
C MET A 263 -4.92 -3.60 18.50
N GLU A 264 -6.15 -3.20 18.85
CA GLU A 264 -6.59 -3.21 20.26
C GLU A 264 -6.57 -4.62 20.87
N LYS A 265 -7.05 -5.62 20.15
CA LYS A 265 -7.00 -7.02 20.60
C LYS A 265 -5.57 -7.54 20.75
N HIS A 266 -4.66 -7.11 19.87
CA HIS A 266 -3.26 -7.46 19.95
C HIS A 266 -2.62 -6.89 21.23
N LEU A 267 -2.91 -5.64 21.59
CA LEU A 267 -2.40 -4.97 22.80
C LEU A 267 -2.92 -5.56 24.13
N ARG A 268 -4.05 -6.28 24.09
CA ARG A 268 -4.65 -6.90 25.29
C ARG A 268 -4.15 -8.32 25.58
N LYS A 269 -3.38 -8.91 24.67
CA LYS A 269 -2.72 -10.23 24.84
C LYS A 269 -1.36 -10.07 25.52
#